data_a2988e01012a6517406e0e1a6a0a047e
#
_entry.id   a2988e01012a6517406e0e1a6a0a047e
#
_cell.length_a   1.000
_cell.length_b   1.000
_cell.length_c   1.000
_cell.angle_alpha   90.00
_cell.angle_beta   90.00
_cell.angle_gamma   90.00
#
_symmetry.space_group_name_H-M   'P 1'
#
loop_
_entity.id
_entity.type
_entity.pdbx_description
1 polymer ?
#
loop_
_entity_poly.entity_id
_entity_poly.type
_entity_poly.pdbx_seq_one_letter_code
_entity_poly.pdbx_strand_id
1 'polypeptide(L)'
;MTTPRRTQQQRRDQAETALLNAAAELVIEEGVHSLTLARVGERAGYSRGLATHYFGSRQALLQRLAHATQSGFVPGLDGAPPGLSRLLRLIDGYIGALGQLRMPNRAFLLLWAEAATAADLAAIFRERDEAFRSDLRQDIAAGITDGTIRPDATAEDVAVAVLAQLRGIGLQRLVDSPAVDTERLRRSVTGYWHRALALPQP
;
A
#
# COMPACT_ATOMS: atom_id res chain seq x y z
N MET A 1 21.95 9.56 -34.80
CA MET A 1 21.73 8.53 -33.76
C MET A 1 20.27 8.09 -33.85
N THR A 2 20.02 6.88 -34.34
CA THR A 2 18.66 6.36 -34.56
C THR A 2 18.14 5.81 -33.21
N THR A 3 17.08 6.41 -32.67
CA THR A 3 16.44 5.92 -31.45
C THR A 3 15.93 4.49 -31.68
N PRO A 4 16.27 3.51 -30.84
CA PRO A 4 15.84 2.13 -31.03
C PRO A 4 14.31 2.03 -31.03
N ARG A 5 13.76 1.35 -32.04
CA ARG A 5 12.30 1.14 -32.20
C ARG A 5 11.80 0.29 -31.03
N ARG A 6 10.94 0.89 -30.15
CA ARG A 6 10.33 0.21 -29.01
C ARG A 6 9.61 -1.06 -29.45
N THR A 7 9.77 -2.14 -28.68
CA THR A 7 9.06 -3.40 -28.90
C THR A 7 7.56 -3.22 -28.64
N GLN A 8 6.74 -4.13 -29.17
CA GLN A 8 5.28 -4.12 -28.93
C GLN A 8 4.97 -4.27 -27.42
N GLN A 9 5.73 -5.10 -26.72
CA GLN A 9 5.60 -5.28 -25.27
C GLN A 9 5.89 -3.98 -24.52
N GLN A 10 6.98 -3.29 -24.83
CA GLN A 10 7.31 -2.01 -24.19
C GLN A 10 6.23 -0.94 -24.39
N ARG A 11 5.58 -0.90 -25.55
CA ARG A 11 4.46 0.02 -25.81
C ARG A 11 3.23 -0.36 -24.97
N ARG A 12 2.97 -1.66 -24.82
CA ARG A 12 1.87 -2.17 -24.02
C ARG A 12 2.06 -1.80 -22.54
N ASP A 13 3.23 -2.07 -21.97
CA ASP A 13 3.56 -1.78 -20.58
C ASP A 13 3.51 -0.27 -20.29
N GLN A 14 3.98 0.55 -21.23
CA GLN A 14 3.89 2.01 -21.15
C GLN A 14 2.44 2.51 -21.15
N ALA A 15 1.60 1.97 -22.03
CA ALA A 15 0.19 2.36 -22.08
C ALA A 15 -0.56 1.94 -20.81
N GLU A 16 -0.31 0.74 -20.29
CA GLU A 16 -0.90 0.27 -19.04
C GLU A 16 -0.49 1.17 -17.86
N THR A 17 0.80 1.48 -17.76
CA THR A 17 1.32 2.41 -16.72
C THR A 17 0.66 3.78 -16.82
N ALA A 18 0.54 4.33 -18.03
CA ALA A 18 -0.12 5.63 -18.23
C ALA A 18 -1.60 5.61 -17.83
N LEU A 19 -2.32 4.54 -18.16
CA LEU A 19 -3.72 4.36 -17.77
C LEU A 19 -3.88 4.23 -16.25
N LEU A 20 -3.01 3.48 -15.57
CA LEU A 20 -3.03 3.35 -14.11
C LEU A 20 -2.68 4.66 -13.41
N ASN A 21 -1.73 5.43 -13.92
CA ASN A 21 -1.41 6.76 -13.40
C ASN A 21 -2.60 7.72 -13.55
N ALA A 22 -3.22 7.75 -14.73
CA ALA A 22 -4.43 8.55 -14.96
C ALA A 22 -5.60 8.15 -14.04
N ALA A 23 -5.75 6.85 -13.77
CA ALA A 23 -6.74 6.37 -12.81
C ALA A 23 -6.42 6.83 -11.38
N ALA A 24 -5.16 6.78 -10.95
CA ALA A 24 -4.72 7.27 -9.65
C ALA A 24 -4.96 8.78 -9.50
N GLU A 25 -4.66 9.58 -10.53
CA GLU A 25 -4.95 11.02 -10.56
C GLU A 25 -6.44 11.31 -10.40
N LEU A 26 -7.31 10.63 -11.16
CA LEU A 26 -8.76 10.77 -11.06
C LEU A 26 -9.27 10.44 -9.65
N VAL A 27 -8.76 9.38 -9.03
CA VAL A 27 -9.12 9.03 -7.64
C VAL A 27 -8.71 10.13 -6.67
N ILE A 28 -7.54 10.72 -6.84
CA ILE A 28 -7.02 11.77 -5.93
C ILE A 28 -7.78 13.08 -6.10
N GLU A 29 -8.10 13.46 -7.32
CA GLU A 29 -8.70 14.76 -7.64
C GLU A 29 -10.22 14.78 -7.47
N GLU A 30 -10.88 13.67 -7.80
CA GLU A 30 -12.34 13.63 -7.93
C GLU A 30 -13.01 12.48 -7.17
N GLY A 31 -12.21 11.63 -6.50
CA GLY A 31 -12.70 10.48 -5.76
C GLY A 31 -12.96 9.24 -6.63
N VAL A 32 -13.17 8.11 -5.96
CA VAL A 32 -13.31 6.78 -6.60
C VAL A 32 -14.56 6.68 -7.48
N HIS A 33 -15.62 7.42 -7.14
CA HIS A 33 -16.87 7.41 -7.91
C HIS A 33 -16.71 7.97 -9.34
N SER A 34 -15.75 8.87 -9.53
CA SER A 34 -15.45 9.46 -10.85
C SER A 34 -14.79 8.48 -11.81
N LEU A 35 -14.29 7.34 -11.32
CA LEU A 35 -13.48 6.41 -12.08
C LEU A 35 -14.32 5.59 -13.07
N THR A 36 -14.19 5.90 -14.34
CA THR A 36 -14.74 5.12 -15.46
C THR A 36 -13.64 4.83 -16.48
N LEU A 37 -13.76 3.70 -17.21
CA LEU A 37 -12.77 3.34 -18.24
C LEU A 37 -12.63 4.43 -19.32
N ALA A 38 -13.73 5.07 -19.72
CA ALA A 38 -13.72 6.15 -20.71
C ALA A 38 -12.89 7.35 -20.21
N ARG A 39 -13.13 7.81 -18.97
CA ARG A 39 -12.39 8.93 -18.37
C ARG A 39 -10.93 8.65 -18.18
N VAL A 40 -10.59 7.41 -17.80
CA VAL A 40 -9.19 6.97 -17.66
C VAL A 40 -8.47 7.00 -19.00
N GLY A 41 -9.12 6.50 -20.07
CA GLY A 41 -8.56 6.60 -21.42
C GLY A 41 -8.29 8.04 -21.84
N GLU A 42 -9.29 8.92 -21.69
CA GLU A 42 -9.18 10.35 -22.02
C GLU A 42 -8.08 11.05 -21.21
N ARG A 43 -8.03 10.85 -19.89
CA ARG A 43 -7.02 11.45 -19.01
C ARG A 43 -5.60 10.98 -19.36
N ALA A 44 -5.46 9.73 -19.77
CA ALA A 44 -4.17 9.14 -20.18
C ALA A 44 -3.73 9.59 -21.60
N GLY A 45 -4.54 10.38 -22.30
CA GLY A 45 -4.25 10.81 -23.69
C GLY A 45 -4.51 9.74 -24.74
N TYR A 46 -5.34 8.74 -24.43
CA TYR A 46 -5.71 7.65 -25.33
C TYR A 46 -7.20 7.70 -25.73
N SER A 47 -7.59 6.85 -26.66
CA SER A 47 -9.01 6.68 -27.00
C SER A 47 -9.79 6.09 -25.81
N ARG A 48 -11.09 6.43 -25.71
CA ARG A 48 -12.00 5.88 -24.69
C ARG A 48 -12.02 4.34 -24.65
N GLY A 49 -11.87 3.70 -25.83
CA GLY A 49 -11.87 2.23 -25.95
C GLY A 49 -10.59 1.55 -25.49
N LEU A 50 -9.46 2.28 -25.39
CA LEU A 50 -8.19 1.65 -25.03
C LEU A 50 -8.20 1.12 -23.60
N ALA A 51 -8.70 1.87 -22.63
CA ALA A 51 -8.82 1.41 -21.25
C ALA A 51 -9.73 0.18 -21.13
N THR A 52 -10.82 0.15 -21.91
CA THR A 52 -11.69 -1.04 -21.99
C THR A 52 -10.96 -2.25 -22.57
N HIS A 53 -10.10 -2.05 -23.59
CA HIS A 53 -9.28 -3.13 -24.14
C HIS A 53 -8.28 -3.70 -23.11
N TYR A 54 -7.70 -2.84 -22.26
CA TYR A 54 -6.70 -3.26 -21.26
C TYR A 54 -7.33 -3.93 -20.02
N PHE A 55 -8.42 -3.38 -19.52
CA PHE A 55 -8.99 -3.80 -18.24
C PHE A 55 -10.30 -4.57 -18.35
N GLY A 56 -11.03 -4.44 -19.45
CA GLY A 56 -12.32 -5.08 -19.68
C GLY A 56 -13.46 -4.51 -18.83
N SER A 57 -13.24 -4.26 -17.56
CA SER A 57 -14.26 -3.76 -16.63
C SER A 57 -13.70 -2.74 -15.62
N ARG A 58 -14.60 -1.93 -15.01
CA ARG A 58 -14.23 -1.05 -13.91
C ARG A 58 -13.67 -1.83 -12.71
N GLN A 59 -14.23 -2.99 -12.42
CA GLN A 59 -13.78 -3.88 -11.36
C GLN A 59 -12.34 -4.33 -11.57
N ALA A 60 -12.00 -4.78 -12.77
CA ALA A 60 -10.63 -5.20 -13.09
C ALA A 60 -9.64 -4.01 -13.07
N LEU A 61 -10.08 -2.81 -13.48
CA LEU A 61 -9.29 -1.58 -13.32
C LEU A 61 -9.01 -1.29 -11.84
N LEU A 62 -10.02 -1.36 -10.97
CA LEU A 62 -9.84 -1.13 -9.53
C LEU A 62 -8.90 -2.15 -8.89
N GLN A 63 -9.00 -3.44 -9.26
CA GLN A 63 -8.07 -4.48 -8.81
C GLN A 63 -6.63 -4.17 -9.22
N ARG A 64 -6.42 -3.83 -10.49
CA ARG A 64 -5.09 -3.48 -11.01
C ARG A 64 -4.54 -2.21 -10.38
N LEU A 65 -5.36 -1.19 -10.18
CA LEU A 65 -4.98 0.05 -9.52
C LEU A 65 -4.60 -0.17 -8.05
N ALA A 66 -5.42 -0.89 -7.29
CA ALA A 66 -5.11 -1.24 -5.91
C ALA A 66 -3.79 -2.02 -5.80
N HIS A 67 -3.53 -2.93 -6.75
CA HIS A 67 -2.27 -3.66 -6.81
C HIS A 67 -1.09 -2.72 -7.13
N ALA A 68 -1.18 -1.92 -8.17
CA ALA A 68 -0.10 -1.03 -8.60
C ALA A 68 0.26 0.03 -7.57
N THR A 69 -0.74 0.55 -6.83
CA THR A 69 -0.53 1.60 -5.81
C THR A 69 0.08 1.07 -4.51
N GLN A 70 -0.02 -0.21 -4.22
CA GLN A 70 0.61 -0.82 -3.04
C GLN A 70 2.04 -1.30 -3.30
N SER A 71 2.37 -1.62 -4.54
CA SER A 71 3.70 -2.12 -4.90
C SER A 71 4.78 -1.08 -4.55
N GLY A 72 5.81 -1.50 -3.79
CA GLY A 72 6.90 -0.62 -3.38
C GLY A 72 6.61 0.32 -2.20
N PHE A 73 5.54 0.09 -1.44
CA PHE A 73 5.25 0.89 -0.23
C PHE A 73 6.37 0.79 0.81
N VAL A 74 7.01 -0.38 0.93
CA VAL A 74 8.18 -0.56 1.80
C VAL A 74 9.28 -1.29 1.03
N PRO A 75 10.21 -0.57 0.40
CA PRO A 75 11.33 -1.19 -0.29
C PRO A 75 12.29 -1.86 0.70
N GLY A 76 12.96 -2.92 0.26
CA GLY A 76 14.07 -3.55 1.00
C GLY A 76 13.67 -4.55 2.07
N LEU A 77 12.45 -5.07 2.04
CA LEU A 77 12.03 -6.21 2.88
C LEU A 77 12.27 -7.57 2.19
N ASP A 78 12.44 -7.57 0.87
CA ASP A 78 12.66 -8.78 0.10
C ASP A 78 13.95 -9.50 0.56
N GLY A 79 13.83 -10.80 0.86
CA GLY A 79 14.95 -11.62 1.35
C GLY A 79 15.36 -11.40 2.82
N ALA A 80 14.71 -10.49 3.54
CA ALA A 80 14.94 -10.35 4.97
C ALA A 80 14.25 -11.50 5.72
N PRO A 81 14.96 -12.21 6.66
CA PRO A 81 14.34 -13.27 7.43
C PRO A 81 13.19 -12.69 8.29
N PRO A 82 12.08 -13.43 8.44
CA PRO A 82 11.00 -13.05 9.34
C PRO A 82 11.50 -12.88 10.79
N GLY A 83 10.86 -12.01 11.55
CA GLY A 83 11.17 -11.76 12.95
C GLY A 83 11.00 -10.30 13.36
N LEU A 84 11.33 -9.98 14.63
CA LEU A 84 11.16 -8.63 15.19
C LEU A 84 11.86 -7.54 14.35
N SER A 85 13.06 -7.80 13.89
CA SER A 85 13.83 -6.83 13.09
C SER A 85 13.16 -6.48 11.77
N ARG A 86 12.57 -7.48 11.06
CA ARG A 86 11.86 -7.27 9.82
C ARG A 86 10.55 -6.51 10.06
N LEU A 87 9.80 -6.88 11.11
CA LEU A 87 8.58 -6.18 11.54
C LEU A 87 8.84 -4.69 11.82
N LEU A 88 9.87 -4.38 12.61
CA LEU A 88 10.21 -2.99 12.93
C LEU A 88 10.66 -2.18 11.71
N ARG A 89 11.42 -2.80 10.78
CA ARG A 89 11.79 -2.15 9.51
C ARG A 89 10.58 -1.91 8.61
N LEU A 90 9.61 -2.81 8.61
CA LEU A 90 8.35 -2.63 7.88
C LEU A 90 7.59 -1.42 8.43
N ILE A 91 7.43 -1.33 9.75
CA ILE A 91 6.74 -0.21 10.41
C ILE A 91 7.46 1.12 10.09
N ASP A 92 8.77 1.16 10.28
CA ASP A 92 9.59 2.34 10.02
C ASP A 92 9.50 2.79 8.56
N GLY A 93 9.71 1.85 7.63
CA GLY A 93 9.67 2.12 6.19
C GLY A 93 8.29 2.57 5.70
N TYR A 94 7.21 1.96 6.23
CA TYR A 94 5.85 2.34 5.89
C TYR A 94 5.55 3.79 6.29
N ILE A 95 5.85 4.17 7.54
CA ILE A 95 5.65 5.55 8.01
C ILE A 95 6.56 6.52 7.25
N GLY A 96 7.80 6.12 6.94
CA GLY A 96 8.70 6.90 6.09
C GLY A 96 8.14 7.18 4.68
N ALA A 97 7.53 6.18 4.06
CA ALA A 97 6.86 6.34 2.77
C ALA A 97 5.68 7.32 2.82
N LEU A 98 4.95 7.35 3.94
CA LEU A 98 3.89 8.34 4.17
C LEU A 98 4.43 9.78 4.25
N GLY A 99 5.69 9.98 4.62
CA GLY A 99 6.32 11.32 4.67
C GLY A 99 6.31 12.03 3.32
N GLN A 100 6.53 11.30 2.23
CA GLN A 100 6.53 11.85 0.87
C GLN A 100 5.13 11.89 0.24
N LEU A 101 4.18 11.10 0.73
CA LEU A 101 2.80 10.97 0.21
C LEU A 101 2.72 11.02 -1.32
N ARG A 102 3.55 10.22 -1.99
CA ARG A 102 3.56 10.13 -3.45
C ARG A 102 2.19 9.72 -3.98
N MET A 103 1.92 10.04 -5.23
CA MET A 103 0.64 9.77 -5.90
C MET A 103 0.12 8.34 -5.66
N PRO A 104 0.91 7.25 -5.81
CA PRO A 104 0.39 5.90 -5.55
C PRO A 104 -0.10 5.72 -4.11
N ASN A 105 0.64 6.24 -3.13
CA ASN A 105 0.28 6.09 -1.72
C ASN A 105 -1.01 6.84 -1.37
N ARG A 106 -1.21 8.03 -1.96
CA ARG A 106 -2.46 8.80 -1.80
C ARG A 106 -3.64 8.05 -2.39
N ALA A 107 -3.52 7.60 -3.64
CA ALA A 107 -4.57 6.84 -4.33
C ALA A 107 -4.91 5.55 -3.55
N PHE A 108 -3.90 4.82 -3.07
CA PHE A 108 -4.09 3.62 -2.26
C PHE A 108 -4.94 3.89 -1.01
N LEU A 109 -4.58 4.92 -0.23
CA LEU A 109 -5.29 5.25 1.02
C LEU A 109 -6.74 5.68 0.75
N LEU A 110 -6.98 6.44 -0.32
CA LEU A 110 -8.34 6.84 -0.72
C LEU A 110 -9.18 5.65 -1.16
N LEU A 111 -8.62 4.74 -1.96
CA LEU A 111 -9.27 3.49 -2.35
C LEU A 111 -9.59 2.62 -1.14
N TRP A 112 -8.65 2.51 -0.19
CA TRP A 112 -8.84 1.75 1.03
C TRP A 112 -9.94 2.33 1.94
N ALA A 113 -9.98 3.66 2.08
CA ALA A 113 -11.02 4.33 2.86
C ALA A 113 -12.42 4.12 2.24
N GLU A 114 -12.52 4.21 0.91
CA GLU A 114 -13.76 3.96 0.18
C GLU A 114 -14.24 2.51 0.29
N ALA A 115 -13.32 1.56 0.50
CA ALA A 115 -13.67 0.15 0.69
C ALA A 115 -14.59 -0.12 1.91
N ALA A 116 -14.69 0.84 2.84
CA ALA A 116 -15.62 0.73 3.97
C ALA A 116 -17.10 0.80 3.53
N THR A 117 -17.39 1.44 2.39
CA THR A 117 -18.75 1.67 1.88
C THR A 117 -19.01 1.05 0.51
N ALA A 118 -17.97 0.67 -0.24
CA ALA A 118 -18.05 0.12 -1.58
C ALA A 118 -17.74 -1.38 -1.61
N ALA A 119 -18.73 -2.22 -1.85
CA ALA A 119 -18.61 -3.68 -1.79
C ALA A 119 -17.58 -4.26 -2.76
N ASP A 120 -17.44 -3.68 -3.95
CA ASP A 120 -16.44 -4.06 -4.96
C ASP A 120 -15.00 -3.82 -4.47
N LEU A 121 -14.75 -2.70 -3.80
CA LEU A 121 -13.48 -2.40 -3.18
C LEU A 121 -13.25 -3.21 -1.90
N ALA A 122 -14.29 -3.40 -1.08
CA ALA A 122 -14.21 -4.19 0.14
C ALA A 122 -13.67 -5.60 -0.11
N ALA A 123 -14.09 -6.25 -1.21
CA ALA A 123 -13.59 -7.57 -1.57
C ALA A 123 -12.09 -7.55 -1.88
N ILE A 124 -11.64 -6.56 -2.67
CA ILE A 124 -10.22 -6.39 -3.04
C ILE A 124 -9.36 -6.15 -1.79
N PHE A 125 -9.78 -5.20 -0.94
CA PHE A 125 -8.97 -4.82 0.22
C PHE A 125 -9.03 -5.84 1.36
N ARG A 126 -10.09 -6.64 1.49
CA ARG A 126 -10.13 -7.77 2.43
C ARG A 126 -9.05 -8.79 2.14
N GLU A 127 -8.89 -9.18 0.89
CA GLU A 127 -7.84 -10.11 0.46
C GLU A 127 -6.43 -9.52 0.71
N ARG A 128 -6.24 -8.26 0.37
CA ARG A 128 -4.95 -7.58 0.51
C ARG A 128 -4.55 -7.34 1.97
N ASP A 129 -5.49 -6.90 2.79
CA ASP A 129 -5.22 -6.69 4.21
C ASP A 129 -4.98 -8.03 4.92
N GLU A 130 -5.65 -9.11 4.47
CA GLU A 130 -5.37 -10.45 4.99
C GLU A 130 -3.96 -10.94 4.60
N ALA A 131 -3.53 -10.75 3.36
CA ALA A 131 -2.16 -11.05 2.96
C ALA A 131 -1.15 -10.27 3.81
N PHE A 132 -1.39 -8.98 4.05
CA PHE A 132 -0.51 -8.17 4.89
C PHE A 132 -0.50 -8.61 6.36
N ARG A 133 -1.67 -8.94 6.95
CA ARG A 133 -1.74 -9.52 8.29
C ARG A 133 -1.01 -10.87 8.36
N SER A 134 -1.11 -11.69 7.32
CA SER A 134 -0.39 -12.96 7.25
C SER A 134 1.13 -12.77 7.32
N ASP A 135 1.68 -11.80 6.58
CA ASP A 135 3.11 -11.47 6.64
C ASP A 135 3.52 -10.99 8.04
N LEU A 136 2.70 -10.14 8.66
CA LEU A 136 2.96 -9.68 10.03
C LEU A 136 2.93 -10.83 11.05
N ARG A 137 1.95 -11.75 10.93
CA ARG A 137 1.89 -12.93 11.80
C ARG A 137 3.12 -13.82 11.65
N GLN A 138 3.63 -13.99 10.44
CA GLN A 138 4.87 -14.74 10.21
C GLN A 138 6.07 -14.10 10.93
N ASP A 139 6.20 -12.76 10.88
CA ASP A 139 7.24 -12.05 11.60
C ASP A 139 7.15 -12.25 13.10
N ILE A 140 5.93 -12.17 13.65
CA ILE A 140 5.70 -12.33 15.08
C ILE A 140 5.97 -13.77 15.52
N ALA A 141 5.46 -14.77 14.80
CA ALA A 141 5.67 -16.17 15.09
C ALA A 141 7.17 -16.57 15.03
N ALA A 142 7.90 -16.07 14.04
CA ALA A 142 9.33 -16.27 13.94
C ALA A 142 10.07 -15.63 15.11
N GLY A 143 9.72 -14.38 15.48
CA GLY A 143 10.33 -13.68 16.61
C GLY A 143 10.02 -14.33 17.97
N ILE A 144 8.86 -14.97 18.16
CA ILE A 144 8.56 -15.78 19.35
C ILE A 144 9.44 -17.03 19.36
N THR A 145 9.61 -17.68 18.21
CA THR A 145 10.39 -18.91 18.08
C THR A 145 11.88 -18.68 18.33
N ASP A 146 12.43 -17.56 17.84
CA ASP A 146 13.85 -17.20 18.02
C ASP A 146 14.14 -16.45 19.34
N GLY A 147 13.09 -16.15 20.14
CA GLY A 147 13.21 -15.51 21.43
C GLY A 147 13.44 -13.99 21.35
N THR A 148 13.24 -13.36 20.22
CA THR A 148 13.30 -11.88 20.09
C THR A 148 11.98 -11.20 20.43
N ILE A 149 10.86 -11.93 20.36
CA ILE A 149 9.53 -11.49 20.76
C ILE A 149 9.08 -12.29 21.98
N ARG A 150 8.45 -11.63 22.94
CA ARG A 150 7.90 -12.26 24.14
C ARG A 150 6.85 -13.34 23.79
N PRO A 151 6.82 -14.49 24.51
CA PRO A 151 5.98 -15.64 24.14
C PRO A 151 4.48 -15.43 24.37
N ASP A 152 4.09 -14.44 25.15
CA ASP A 152 2.70 -14.07 25.42
C ASP A 152 2.13 -13.05 24.41
N ALA A 153 2.90 -12.67 23.37
CA ALA A 153 2.40 -11.83 22.30
C ALA A 153 1.43 -12.62 21.41
N THR A 154 0.21 -12.09 21.23
CA THR A 154 -0.81 -12.66 20.34
C THR A 154 -0.57 -12.17 18.92
N ALA A 155 -0.07 -13.03 18.04
CA ALA A 155 0.29 -12.65 16.66
C ALA A 155 -0.89 -12.03 15.89
N GLU A 156 -2.11 -12.53 16.10
CA GLU A 156 -3.32 -12.02 15.44
C GLU A 156 -3.62 -10.58 15.87
N ASP A 157 -3.64 -10.31 17.18
CA ASP A 157 -3.96 -8.99 17.71
C ASP A 157 -2.90 -7.95 17.32
N VAL A 158 -1.62 -8.33 17.40
CA VAL A 158 -0.50 -7.47 16.98
C VAL A 158 -0.59 -7.14 15.50
N ALA A 159 -0.86 -8.13 14.64
CA ALA A 159 -0.99 -7.90 13.19
C ALA A 159 -2.13 -6.93 12.87
N VAL A 160 -3.29 -7.08 13.51
CA VAL A 160 -4.42 -6.16 13.36
C VAL A 160 -4.07 -4.77 13.86
N ALA A 161 -3.45 -4.64 15.04
CA ALA A 161 -3.09 -3.37 15.64
C ALA A 161 -2.04 -2.60 14.82
N VAL A 162 -1.00 -3.28 14.34
CA VAL A 162 0.01 -2.68 13.45
C VAL A 162 -0.63 -2.18 12.17
N LEU A 163 -1.42 -3.02 11.49
CA LEU A 163 -2.09 -2.61 10.25
C LEU A 163 -3.01 -1.40 10.48
N ALA A 164 -3.84 -1.43 11.53
CA ALA A 164 -4.75 -0.34 11.87
C ALA A 164 -4.00 0.97 12.14
N GLN A 165 -2.90 0.91 12.88
CA GLN A 165 -2.07 2.08 13.18
C GLN A 165 -1.44 2.68 11.91
N LEU A 166 -0.87 1.85 11.04
CA LEU A 166 -0.26 2.31 9.79
C LEU A 166 -1.29 2.96 8.86
N ARG A 167 -2.47 2.36 8.71
CA ARG A 167 -3.59 2.92 7.92
C ARG A 167 -4.11 4.22 8.54
N GLY A 168 -4.28 4.25 9.86
CA GLY A 168 -4.74 5.43 10.59
C GLY A 168 -3.78 6.63 10.46
N ILE A 169 -2.47 6.41 10.58
CA ILE A 169 -1.46 7.45 10.33
C ILE A 169 -1.56 7.96 8.89
N GLY A 170 -1.70 7.06 7.92
CA GLY A 170 -1.85 7.42 6.51
C GLY A 170 -3.08 8.30 6.24
N LEU A 171 -4.23 7.94 6.79
CA LEU A 171 -5.46 8.73 6.65
C LEU A 171 -5.35 10.10 7.32
N GLN A 172 -4.81 10.16 8.54
CA GLN A 172 -4.57 11.45 9.20
C GLN A 172 -3.63 12.34 8.38
N ARG A 173 -2.60 11.77 7.78
CA ARG A 173 -1.67 12.49 6.90
C ARG A 173 -2.35 13.02 5.64
N LEU A 174 -3.36 12.34 5.10
CA LEU A 174 -4.16 12.83 3.97
C LEU A 174 -5.03 14.02 4.36
N VAL A 175 -5.62 13.99 5.56
CA VAL A 175 -6.57 15.01 6.04
C VAL A 175 -5.84 16.25 6.54
N ASP A 176 -4.78 16.07 7.34
CA ASP A 176 -4.02 17.15 7.95
C ASP A 176 -2.52 16.83 7.92
N SER A 177 -1.92 17.10 6.77
CA SER A 177 -0.50 16.83 6.55
C SER A 177 0.44 17.56 7.51
N PRO A 178 0.25 18.83 7.89
CA PRO A 178 1.09 19.53 8.85
C PRO A 178 1.06 18.96 10.27
N ALA A 179 -0.09 18.42 10.71
CA ALA A 179 -0.25 17.89 12.07
C ALA A 179 0.50 16.55 12.27
N VAL A 180 0.85 15.85 11.18
CA VAL A 180 1.46 14.52 11.22
C VAL A 180 2.94 14.58 10.86
N ASP A 181 3.78 14.76 11.87
CA ASP A 181 5.25 14.67 11.74
C ASP A 181 5.68 13.21 11.62
N THR A 182 5.87 12.77 10.38
CA THR A 182 6.23 11.37 10.06
C THR A 182 7.61 10.98 10.55
N GLU A 183 8.58 11.89 10.61
CA GLU A 183 9.93 11.59 11.11
C GLU A 183 9.93 11.35 12.62
N ARG A 184 9.17 12.13 13.37
CA ARG A 184 8.96 11.90 14.79
C ARG A 184 8.19 10.62 15.04
N LEU A 185 7.11 10.37 14.25
CA LEU A 185 6.28 9.18 14.39
C LEU A 185 7.04 7.89 14.07
N ARG A 186 7.92 7.88 13.06
CA ARG A 186 8.79 6.73 12.77
C ARG A 186 9.49 6.25 14.03
N ARG A 187 10.22 7.14 14.69
CA ARG A 187 10.98 6.82 15.90
C ARG A 187 10.06 6.38 17.06
N SER A 188 8.98 7.13 17.27
CA SER A 188 8.06 6.87 18.39
C SER A 188 7.31 5.56 18.24
N VAL A 189 6.78 5.27 17.05
CA VAL A 189 5.98 4.06 16.77
C VAL A 189 6.87 2.83 16.71
N THR A 190 8.02 2.90 16.03
CA THR A 190 8.98 1.80 16.00
C THR A 190 9.50 1.48 17.41
N GLY A 191 9.83 2.52 18.20
CA GLY A 191 10.24 2.34 19.60
C GLY A 191 9.13 1.80 20.49
N TYR A 192 7.88 2.18 20.26
CA TYR A 192 6.73 1.62 20.97
C TYR A 192 6.61 0.11 20.70
N TRP A 193 6.58 -0.31 19.44
CA TRP A 193 6.46 -1.72 19.09
C TRP A 193 7.66 -2.56 19.53
N HIS A 194 8.87 -1.99 19.47
CA HIS A 194 10.05 -2.66 20.03
C HIS A 194 9.85 -2.95 21.52
N ARG A 195 9.51 -1.95 22.34
CA ARG A 195 9.29 -2.14 23.78
C ARG A 195 8.09 -3.04 24.11
N ALA A 196 7.05 -2.99 23.28
CA ALA A 196 5.86 -3.81 23.47
C ALA A 196 6.08 -5.30 23.17
N LEU A 197 7.00 -5.62 22.27
CA LEU A 197 7.19 -6.98 21.77
C LEU A 197 8.50 -7.64 22.21
N ALA A 198 9.59 -6.88 22.35
CA ALA A 198 10.86 -7.45 22.75
C ALA A 198 10.81 -8.06 24.15
N LEU A 199 11.57 -9.14 24.33
CA LEU A 199 11.81 -9.66 25.68
C LEU A 199 12.46 -8.57 26.55
N PRO A 200 12.07 -8.43 27.84
CA PRO A 200 12.79 -7.57 28.77
C PRO A 200 14.26 -8.00 28.80
N GLN A 201 15.16 -7.05 28.60
CA GLN A 201 16.58 -7.33 28.83
C GLN A 201 16.79 -7.53 30.35
N PRO A 202 17.59 -8.52 30.76
CA PRO A 202 17.86 -8.79 32.17
C PRO A 202 18.57 -7.61 32.85
#